data_1c83742af9f36dc2b06a77330b3e1bc2
#
_entry.id   1c83742af9f36dc2b06a77330b3e1bc2
#
_cell.length_a   1.000
_cell.length_b   1.000
_cell.length_c   1.000
_cell.angle_alpha   90.00
_cell.angle_beta   90.00
_cell.angle_gamma   90.00
#
_symmetry.space_group_name_H-M   'P 1'
#
loop_
_entity.id
_entity.type
_entity.pdbx_description
1 polymer ?
#
loop_
_entity_poly.entity_id
_entity_poly.type
_entity_poly.pdbx_seq_one_letter_code
_entity_poly.pdbx_strand_id
1 'polypeptide(L)'
;MIAQTTVRPSVWIGCLACYNEGILNGRWFPAEEAGEVTPEDLHLGPTHHDELWIFDHEGFPTGTSEMSPDTAQLWGEAFDEVGEEQWPALLAWVDTGRYIAEGDDLPSVSDFEERYCGCWDSFEDYATQLAEDICLMDGWPEEAKRYFNWEAWTRDLKFDYMVADASHGSVFVFRSL
;
A
#
# COMPACT_ATOMS: atom_id res chain seq x y z
N MET A 1 6.34 18.55 -9.35
CA MET A 1 5.80 17.33 -8.71
C MET A 1 4.41 17.65 -8.21
N ILE A 2 3.38 17.07 -8.79
CA ILE A 2 2.02 17.15 -8.23
C ILE A 2 1.97 16.03 -7.20
N ALA A 3 1.87 16.39 -5.92
CA ALA A 3 1.73 15.43 -4.84
C ALA A 3 0.52 14.54 -5.13
N GLN A 4 0.71 13.23 -5.13
CA GLN A 4 -0.38 12.27 -5.11
C GLN A 4 -1.18 12.55 -3.84
N THR A 5 -2.47 12.83 -3.95
CA THR A 5 -3.29 13.01 -2.75
C THR A 5 -3.46 11.63 -2.12
N THR A 6 -2.66 11.36 -1.11
CA THR A 6 -2.76 10.14 -0.31
C THR A 6 -3.95 10.28 0.62
N VAL A 7 -4.82 9.29 0.62
CA VAL A 7 -5.92 9.22 1.56
C VAL A 7 -5.46 8.42 2.78
N ARG A 8 -5.44 9.07 3.95
CA ARG A 8 -5.17 8.38 5.21
C ARG A 8 -6.22 7.29 5.42
N PRO A 9 -5.84 6.06 5.79
CA PRO A 9 -6.80 4.99 6.04
C PRO A 9 -7.82 5.41 7.10
N SER A 10 -9.09 5.28 6.78
CA SER A 10 -10.20 5.58 7.67
C SER A 10 -11.34 4.60 7.48
N VAL A 11 -12.11 4.38 8.53
CA VAL A 11 -13.21 3.41 8.55
C VAL A 11 -14.47 4.03 9.13
N TRP A 12 -15.61 3.67 8.54
CA TRP A 12 -16.92 4.01 9.11
C TRP A 12 -17.36 2.87 10.01
N ILE A 13 -17.29 3.10 11.32
CA ILE A 13 -17.70 2.12 12.35
C ILE A 13 -19.12 2.44 12.79
N GLY A 14 -19.98 1.43 12.80
CA GLY A 14 -21.35 1.53 13.23
C GLY A 14 -21.75 0.44 14.22
N CYS A 15 -22.81 0.71 14.95
CA CYS A 15 -23.44 -0.25 15.85
C CYS A 15 -24.26 -1.27 15.06
N LEU A 16 -23.89 -2.55 15.14
CA LEU A 16 -24.56 -3.62 14.40
C LEU A 16 -25.99 -3.84 14.87
N ALA A 17 -26.25 -3.76 16.17
CA ALA A 17 -27.61 -3.89 16.72
C ALA A 17 -28.53 -2.76 16.21
N CYS A 18 -28.07 -1.51 16.22
CA CYS A 18 -28.84 -0.40 15.64
C CYS A 18 -29.12 -0.63 14.14
N TYR A 19 -28.12 -1.08 13.39
CA TYR A 19 -28.29 -1.37 11.96
C TYR A 19 -29.38 -2.42 11.72
N ASN A 20 -29.41 -3.49 12.52
CA ASN A 20 -30.44 -4.54 12.42
C ASN A 20 -31.85 -4.03 12.78
N GLU A 21 -31.92 -2.96 13.57
CA GLU A 21 -33.17 -2.26 13.91
C GLU A 21 -33.57 -1.18 12.87
N GLY A 22 -32.77 -1.02 11.81
CA GLY A 22 -32.99 -0.03 10.76
C GLY A 22 -32.48 1.38 11.10
N ILE A 23 -31.62 1.50 12.10
CA ILE A 23 -31.03 2.78 12.56
C ILE A 23 -29.56 2.79 12.18
N LEU A 24 -29.17 3.76 11.35
CA LEU A 24 -27.76 3.95 11.00
C LEU A 24 -27.09 4.82 12.07
N ASN A 25 -26.42 4.18 13.02
CA ASN A 25 -25.69 4.83 14.10
C ASN A 25 -24.21 4.47 14.00
N GLY A 26 -23.39 5.42 13.52
CA GLY A 26 -21.97 5.26 13.32
C GLY A 26 -21.31 6.54 12.83
N ARG A 27 -20.00 6.52 12.69
CA ARG A 27 -19.21 7.63 12.17
C ARG A 27 -17.84 7.17 11.66
N TRP A 28 -17.15 8.05 10.95
CA TRP A 28 -15.78 7.84 10.50
C TRP A 28 -14.78 8.00 11.65
N PHE A 29 -13.80 7.10 11.66
CA PHE A 29 -12.64 7.12 12.54
C PHE A 29 -11.37 6.92 11.71
N PRO A 30 -10.24 7.53 12.09
CA PRO A 30 -8.94 7.12 11.59
C PRO A 30 -8.73 5.63 11.87
N ALA A 31 -8.11 4.91 10.92
CA ALA A 31 -7.98 3.47 11.06
C ALA A 31 -7.17 3.06 12.30
N GLU A 32 -6.11 3.82 12.65
CA GLU A 32 -5.27 3.59 13.81
C GLU A 32 -6.01 3.69 15.17
N GLU A 33 -7.17 4.32 15.19
CA GLU A 33 -8.00 4.44 16.39
C GLU A 33 -9.12 3.39 16.44
N ALA A 34 -9.30 2.61 15.36
CA ALA A 34 -10.48 1.78 15.16
C ALA A 34 -10.69 0.73 16.27
N GLY A 35 -9.61 0.09 16.75
CA GLY A 35 -9.67 -0.94 17.80
C GLY A 35 -9.98 -0.39 19.19
N GLU A 36 -9.86 0.93 19.40
CA GLU A 36 -10.17 1.58 20.68
C GLU A 36 -11.62 2.07 20.74
N VAL A 37 -12.34 2.04 19.62
CA VAL A 37 -13.73 2.52 19.55
C VAL A 37 -14.65 1.58 20.31
N THR A 38 -15.46 2.17 21.18
CA THR A 38 -16.45 1.44 22.00
C THR A 38 -17.88 1.74 21.55
N PRO A 39 -18.87 0.87 21.87
CA PRO A 39 -20.27 1.16 21.61
C PRO A 39 -20.75 2.46 22.26
N GLU A 40 -20.23 2.79 23.44
CA GLU A 40 -20.55 4.02 24.16
C GLU A 40 -20.14 5.29 23.39
N ASP A 41 -19.05 5.21 22.61
CA ASP A 41 -18.60 6.33 21.78
C ASP A 41 -19.62 6.65 20.68
N LEU A 42 -20.27 5.62 20.10
CA LEU A 42 -21.30 5.81 19.08
C LEU A 42 -22.64 6.28 19.67
N HIS A 43 -22.98 5.82 20.87
CA HIS A 43 -24.24 6.14 21.54
C HIS A 43 -24.16 7.39 22.41
N LEU A 44 -22.96 7.99 22.55
CA LEU A 44 -22.70 9.14 23.43
C LEU A 44 -23.10 8.88 24.87
N GLY A 45 -22.94 7.65 25.37
CA GLY A 45 -23.24 7.22 26.70
C GLY A 45 -23.51 5.74 26.85
N PRO A 46 -23.87 5.27 28.03
CA PRO A 46 -24.08 3.85 28.29
C PRO A 46 -25.11 3.21 27.36
N THR A 47 -24.76 2.04 26.83
CA THR A 47 -25.63 1.26 25.96
C THR A 47 -25.57 -0.23 26.34
N HIS A 48 -26.56 -1.01 25.89
CA HIS A 48 -26.57 -2.46 25.99
C HIS A 48 -26.11 -3.14 24.65
N HIS A 49 -25.82 -2.32 23.64
CA HIS A 49 -25.29 -2.80 22.38
C HIS A 49 -23.78 -2.99 22.54
N ASP A 50 -23.27 -4.11 22.10
CA ASP A 50 -21.89 -4.55 22.33
C ASP A 50 -21.11 -4.88 21.03
N GLU A 51 -21.80 -4.91 19.90
CA GLU A 51 -21.18 -5.24 18.61
C GLU A 51 -21.00 -4.01 17.73
N LEU A 52 -19.77 -3.82 17.29
CA LEU A 52 -19.36 -2.83 16.29
C LEU A 52 -19.02 -3.52 14.97
N TRP A 53 -19.28 -2.82 13.86
CA TRP A 53 -19.02 -3.29 12.53
C TRP A 53 -18.47 -2.19 11.65
N ILE A 54 -17.51 -2.55 10.78
CA ILE A 54 -17.03 -1.63 9.75
C ILE A 54 -17.92 -1.77 8.53
N PHE A 55 -18.66 -0.71 8.20
CA PHE A 55 -19.58 -0.68 7.07
C PHE A 55 -18.98 -0.06 5.80
N ASP A 56 -17.97 0.80 5.97
CA ASP A 56 -17.28 1.46 4.86
C ASP A 56 -15.84 1.78 5.24
N HIS A 57 -14.98 1.93 4.25
CA HIS A 57 -13.57 2.25 4.45
C HIS A 57 -13.01 3.03 3.25
N GLU A 58 -11.96 3.81 3.46
CA GLU A 58 -11.19 4.46 2.41
C GLU A 58 -9.68 4.46 2.74
N GLY A 59 -8.84 4.54 1.72
CA GLY A 59 -7.38 4.51 1.89
C GLY A 59 -6.79 3.12 2.09
N PHE A 60 -7.54 2.05 1.80
CA PHE A 60 -7.13 0.64 1.87
C PHE A 60 -6.85 0.06 0.48
N PRO A 61 -6.24 -1.15 0.38
CA PRO A 61 -6.03 -1.84 -0.88
C PRO A 61 -7.33 -2.09 -1.65
N THR A 62 -7.22 -2.20 -2.96
CA THR A 62 -8.37 -2.50 -3.83
C THR A 62 -8.94 -3.87 -3.49
N GLY A 63 -10.27 -3.95 -3.36
CA GLY A 63 -10.95 -5.22 -3.05
C GLY A 63 -10.83 -5.68 -1.60
N THR A 64 -10.36 -4.80 -0.70
CA THR A 64 -10.45 -5.04 0.74
C THR A 64 -11.88 -5.44 1.10
N SER A 65 -12.01 -6.60 1.75
CA SER A 65 -13.29 -7.14 2.20
C SER A 65 -13.64 -6.65 3.61
N GLU A 66 -14.67 -7.26 4.19
CA GLU A 66 -15.02 -7.02 5.59
C GLU A 66 -13.81 -7.26 6.52
N MET A 67 -13.60 -6.34 7.45
CA MET A 67 -12.54 -6.43 8.45
C MET A 67 -13.07 -6.05 9.84
N SER A 68 -12.39 -6.52 10.87
CA SER A 68 -12.66 -6.10 12.25
C SER A 68 -12.04 -4.72 12.53
N PRO A 69 -12.53 -4.00 13.57
CA PRO A 69 -11.86 -2.79 14.03
C PRO A 69 -10.38 -3.00 14.38
N ASP A 70 -10.02 -4.14 14.98
CA ASP A 70 -8.63 -4.48 15.29
C ASP A 70 -7.77 -4.62 14.03
N THR A 71 -8.29 -5.29 12.99
CA THR A 71 -7.59 -5.40 11.71
C THR A 71 -7.41 -4.03 11.04
N ALA A 72 -8.43 -3.16 11.10
CA ALA A 72 -8.32 -1.80 10.58
C ALA A 72 -7.26 -0.99 11.33
N GLN A 73 -7.15 -1.16 12.64
CA GLN A 73 -6.11 -0.51 13.43
C GLN A 73 -4.72 -0.90 12.97
N LEU A 74 -4.46 -2.20 12.71
CA LEU A 74 -3.17 -2.67 12.21
C LEU A 74 -2.80 -2.03 10.85
N TRP A 75 -3.79 -1.81 9.98
CA TRP A 75 -3.57 -1.06 8.73
C TRP A 75 -3.24 0.41 8.99
N GLY A 76 -3.88 1.03 9.96
CA GLY A 76 -3.57 2.39 10.39
C GLY A 76 -2.15 2.52 10.95
N GLU A 77 -1.72 1.55 11.76
CA GLU A 77 -0.36 1.46 12.29
C GLU A 77 0.68 1.28 11.16
N ALA A 78 0.37 0.43 10.17
CA ALA A 78 1.22 0.27 8.98
C ALA A 78 1.34 1.57 8.17
N PHE A 79 0.25 2.35 8.06
CA PHE A 79 0.29 3.68 7.43
C PHE A 79 1.25 4.63 8.16
N ASP A 80 1.17 4.66 9.49
CA ASP A 80 2.03 5.53 10.30
C ASP A 80 3.51 5.12 10.21
N GLU A 81 3.80 3.82 10.08
CA GLU A 81 5.15 3.28 9.91
C GLU A 81 5.72 3.60 8.52
N VAL A 82 4.96 3.33 7.45
CA VAL A 82 5.38 3.54 6.06
C VAL A 82 5.43 5.02 5.69
N GLY A 83 4.51 5.80 6.24
CA GLY A 83 4.35 7.22 5.98
C GLY A 83 3.52 7.52 4.72
N GLU A 84 2.95 8.72 4.73
CA GLU A 84 2.00 9.19 3.71
C GLU A 84 2.58 9.13 2.28
N GLU A 85 3.87 9.41 2.12
CA GLU A 85 4.52 9.48 0.81
C GLU A 85 4.63 8.11 0.13
N GLN A 86 4.91 7.06 0.91
CA GLN A 86 5.10 5.70 0.39
C GLN A 86 3.82 4.85 0.44
N TRP A 87 2.77 5.31 1.10
CA TRP A 87 1.52 4.59 1.23
C TRP A 87 0.91 4.13 -0.11
N PRO A 88 0.85 4.98 -1.15
CA PRO A 88 0.35 4.54 -2.44
C PRO A 88 1.15 3.41 -3.06
N ALA A 89 2.46 3.36 -2.81
CA ALA A 89 3.32 2.29 -3.29
C ALA A 89 3.05 0.98 -2.52
N LEU A 90 2.85 1.05 -1.19
CA LEU A 90 2.47 -0.13 -0.40
C LEU A 90 1.13 -0.70 -0.89
N LEU A 91 0.12 0.14 -1.10
CA LEU A 91 -1.18 -0.30 -1.60
C LEU A 91 -1.05 -0.98 -2.97
N ALA A 92 -0.30 -0.37 -3.89
CA ALA A 92 -0.06 -0.94 -5.21
C ALA A 92 0.67 -2.28 -5.12
N TRP A 93 1.61 -2.43 -4.19
CA TRP A 93 2.32 -3.68 -3.95
C TRP A 93 1.39 -4.78 -3.43
N VAL A 94 0.53 -4.46 -2.47
CA VAL A 94 -0.47 -5.39 -1.94
C VAL A 94 -1.45 -5.82 -3.04
N ASP A 95 -1.93 -4.89 -3.87
CA ASP A 95 -2.86 -5.16 -4.96
C ASP A 95 -2.27 -6.13 -6.02
N THR A 96 -0.94 -6.26 -6.10
CA THR A 96 -0.33 -7.28 -6.97
C THR A 96 -0.56 -8.71 -6.48
N GLY A 97 -0.90 -8.90 -5.20
CA GLY A 97 -1.07 -10.20 -4.57
C GLY A 97 0.22 -11.02 -4.41
N ARG A 98 1.39 -10.39 -4.57
CA ARG A 98 2.71 -11.06 -4.51
C ARG A 98 3.51 -10.72 -3.25
N TYR A 99 2.87 -10.17 -2.25
CA TYR A 99 3.47 -9.95 -0.94
C TYR A 99 3.30 -11.19 -0.04
N ILE A 100 4.13 -11.29 0.98
CA ILE A 100 3.97 -12.29 2.02
C ILE A 100 3.10 -11.67 3.12
N ALA A 101 1.95 -12.26 3.36
CA ALA A 101 1.07 -11.81 4.43
C ALA A 101 1.62 -12.21 5.80
N GLU A 102 1.63 -11.26 6.72
CA GLU A 102 1.83 -11.49 8.15
C GLU A 102 0.46 -11.38 8.81
N GLY A 103 -0.10 -12.46 9.34
CA GLY A 103 -1.39 -12.44 10.06
C GLY A 103 -2.47 -11.51 9.47
N ASP A 104 -3.71 -11.84 9.53
CA ASP A 104 -4.83 -11.00 9.06
C ASP A 104 -4.65 -10.36 7.66
N ASP A 105 -3.88 -11.03 6.78
CA ASP A 105 -3.54 -10.58 5.43
C ASP A 105 -2.79 -9.23 5.34
N LEU A 106 -2.13 -8.81 6.42
CA LEU A 106 -1.32 -7.60 6.42
C LEU A 106 0.03 -7.83 5.72
N PRO A 107 0.52 -6.83 4.95
CA PRO A 107 1.87 -6.87 4.40
C PRO A 107 2.89 -6.59 5.51
N SER A 108 4.05 -7.25 5.42
CA SER A 108 5.21 -6.86 6.23
C SER A 108 5.78 -5.54 5.73
N VAL A 109 5.78 -4.52 6.59
CA VAL A 109 6.35 -3.21 6.24
C VAL A 109 7.84 -3.33 5.97
N SER A 110 8.58 -4.12 6.76
CA SER A 110 10.01 -4.33 6.55
C SER A 110 10.31 -5.03 5.21
N ASP A 111 9.48 -6.01 4.79
CA ASP A 111 9.62 -6.67 3.48
C ASP A 111 9.31 -5.70 2.33
N PHE A 112 8.31 -4.82 2.51
CA PHE A 112 8.04 -3.74 1.57
C PHE A 112 9.25 -2.80 1.41
N GLU A 113 9.82 -2.31 2.50
CA GLU A 113 10.98 -1.40 2.49
C GLU A 113 12.20 -2.02 1.83
N GLU A 114 12.46 -3.32 2.04
CA GLU A 114 13.57 -4.04 1.41
C GLU A 114 13.40 -4.19 -0.10
N ARG A 115 12.15 -4.23 -0.58
CA ARG A 115 11.83 -4.47 -2.00
C ARG A 115 11.53 -3.23 -2.79
N TYR A 116 11.03 -2.19 -2.16
CA TYR A 116 10.63 -0.97 -2.84
C TYR A 116 11.84 -0.24 -3.44
N CYS A 117 11.83 -0.08 -4.75
CA CYS A 117 12.91 0.56 -5.52
C CYS A 117 12.53 1.97 -6.01
N GLY A 118 11.40 2.51 -5.55
CA GLY A 118 10.98 3.87 -5.87
C GLY A 118 9.89 3.98 -6.94
N CYS A 119 9.49 5.22 -7.18
CA CYS A 119 8.55 5.61 -8.23
C CYS A 119 9.32 6.23 -9.40
N TRP A 120 9.06 5.75 -10.61
CA TRP A 120 9.78 6.10 -11.83
C TRP A 120 8.83 6.45 -12.97
N ASP A 121 9.28 7.26 -13.91
CA ASP A 121 8.48 7.55 -15.10
C ASP A 121 8.24 6.29 -15.96
N SER A 122 9.21 5.38 -15.97
CA SER A 122 9.10 4.06 -16.61
C SER A 122 10.05 3.05 -15.96
N PHE A 123 9.85 1.74 -16.25
CA PHE A 123 10.82 0.72 -15.85
C PHE A 123 12.16 0.89 -16.56
N GLU A 124 12.18 1.40 -17.77
CA GLU A 124 13.36 1.72 -18.54
C GLU A 124 14.22 2.80 -17.86
N ASP A 125 13.59 3.82 -17.26
CA ASP A 125 14.30 4.86 -16.49
C ASP A 125 14.93 4.28 -15.23
N TYR A 126 14.19 3.43 -14.50
CA TYR A 126 14.76 2.67 -13.37
C TYR A 126 15.95 1.82 -13.78
N ALA A 127 15.83 1.05 -14.87
CA ALA A 127 16.88 0.17 -15.37
C ALA A 127 18.14 0.97 -15.77
N THR A 128 17.95 2.13 -16.38
CA THR A 128 19.05 3.03 -16.75
C THR A 128 19.78 3.54 -15.50
N GLN A 129 19.04 4.00 -14.52
CA GLN A 129 19.62 4.45 -13.24
C GLN A 129 20.35 3.30 -12.52
N LEU A 130 19.73 2.12 -12.47
CA LEU A 130 20.36 0.94 -11.87
C LEU A 130 21.68 0.60 -12.55
N ALA A 131 21.74 0.65 -13.89
CA ALA A 131 22.96 0.38 -14.63
C ALA A 131 24.09 1.37 -14.30
N GLU A 132 23.76 2.64 -14.06
CA GLU A 132 24.70 3.65 -13.60
C GLU A 132 25.16 3.37 -12.16
N ASP A 133 24.24 3.09 -11.25
CA ASP A 133 24.51 2.85 -9.83
C ASP A 133 25.42 1.63 -9.61
N ILE A 134 25.23 0.57 -10.40
CA ILE A 134 26.08 -0.63 -10.34
C ILE A 134 27.34 -0.53 -11.21
N CYS A 135 27.57 0.62 -11.85
CA CYS A 135 28.70 0.85 -12.76
C CYS A 135 28.79 -0.22 -13.86
N LEU A 136 27.65 -0.64 -14.44
CA LEU A 136 27.54 -1.78 -15.37
C LEU A 136 28.56 -1.73 -16.52
N MET A 137 28.85 -0.55 -17.02
CA MET A 137 29.76 -0.35 -18.16
C MET A 137 31.14 0.18 -17.77
N ASP A 138 31.49 0.13 -16.48
CA ASP A 138 32.76 0.67 -16.02
C ASP A 138 33.94 -0.13 -16.61
N GLY A 139 34.95 0.56 -17.13
CA GLY A 139 36.07 -0.05 -17.77
C GLY A 139 35.81 -0.66 -19.20
N TRP A 140 34.59 -0.56 -19.73
CA TRP A 140 34.29 -1.04 -21.06
C TRP A 140 34.87 -0.08 -22.13
N PRO A 141 35.44 -0.63 -23.27
CA PRO A 141 35.77 0.18 -24.41
C PRO A 141 34.55 0.93 -24.97
N GLU A 142 34.72 2.15 -25.43
CA GLU A 142 33.64 2.98 -25.99
C GLU A 142 32.88 2.27 -27.13
N GLU A 143 33.61 1.45 -27.93
CA GLU A 143 33.00 0.67 -28.97
C GLU A 143 32.03 -0.39 -28.42
N ALA A 144 32.38 -1.07 -27.33
CA ALA A 144 31.51 -2.06 -26.69
C ALA A 144 30.25 -1.40 -26.09
N LYS A 145 30.39 -0.23 -25.49
CA LYS A 145 29.24 0.55 -24.98
C LYS A 145 28.25 0.90 -26.09
N ARG A 146 28.74 1.25 -27.28
CA ARG A 146 27.91 1.61 -28.43
C ARG A 146 27.05 0.45 -28.94
N TYR A 147 27.52 -0.79 -28.80
CA TYR A 147 26.82 -2.00 -29.25
C TYR A 147 26.07 -2.72 -28.15
N PHE A 148 26.01 -2.16 -26.94
CA PHE A 148 25.23 -2.74 -25.85
C PHE A 148 23.73 -2.72 -26.16
N ASN A 149 23.10 -3.87 -26.04
CA ASN A 149 21.67 -4.01 -26.34
C ASN A 149 20.83 -3.69 -25.08
N TRP A 150 20.54 -2.40 -24.88
CA TRP A 150 19.75 -1.89 -23.78
C TRP A 150 18.36 -2.52 -23.72
N GLU A 151 17.69 -2.69 -24.85
CA GLU A 151 16.35 -3.26 -24.91
C GLU A 151 16.33 -4.71 -24.37
N ALA A 152 17.28 -5.54 -24.82
CA ALA A 152 17.38 -6.92 -24.36
C ALA A 152 17.71 -6.98 -22.87
N TRP A 153 18.65 -6.16 -22.41
CA TRP A 153 19.03 -6.13 -20.99
C TRP A 153 17.88 -5.68 -20.09
N THR A 154 17.19 -4.59 -20.42
CA THR A 154 16.04 -4.09 -19.66
C THR A 154 14.91 -5.09 -19.63
N ARG A 155 14.62 -5.75 -20.77
CA ARG A 155 13.61 -6.80 -20.84
C ARG A 155 13.93 -7.97 -19.91
N ASP A 156 15.18 -8.41 -19.91
CA ASP A 156 15.61 -9.55 -19.10
C ASP A 156 15.67 -9.16 -17.62
N LEU A 157 16.13 -7.95 -17.29
CA LEU A 157 16.13 -7.39 -15.94
C LEU A 157 14.70 -7.36 -15.33
N LYS A 158 13.69 -7.09 -16.13
CA LYS A 158 12.30 -7.00 -15.67
C LYS A 158 11.77 -8.30 -15.07
N PHE A 159 12.38 -9.46 -15.32
CA PHE A 159 12.00 -10.72 -14.70
C PHE A 159 12.33 -10.77 -13.19
N ASP A 160 13.30 -9.98 -12.74
CA ASP A 160 13.72 -9.90 -11.35
C ASP A 160 12.95 -8.81 -10.55
N TYR A 161 12.02 -8.14 -11.22
CA TYR A 161 11.26 -7.04 -10.64
C TYR A 161 9.76 -7.20 -10.86
N MET A 162 9.00 -6.57 -9.99
CA MET A 162 7.59 -6.35 -10.13
C MET A 162 7.33 -4.86 -10.35
N VAL A 163 6.45 -4.57 -11.29
CA VAL A 163 6.09 -3.20 -11.68
C VAL A 163 4.60 -3.04 -11.48
N ALA A 164 4.20 -2.02 -10.74
CA ALA A 164 2.81 -1.63 -10.54
C ALA A 164 2.59 -0.21 -11.05
N ASP A 165 1.40 0.06 -11.57
CA ASP A 165 1.05 1.39 -12.05
C ASP A 165 0.99 2.39 -10.90
N ALA A 166 1.57 3.57 -11.10
CA ALA A 166 1.44 4.72 -10.24
C ALA A 166 0.58 5.81 -10.94
N SER A 167 0.27 6.89 -10.23
CA SER A 167 -0.47 7.99 -10.82
C SER A 167 0.33 8.67 -11.95
N HIS A 168 -0.41 9.32 -12.86
CA HIS A 168 0.16 10.12 -13.96
C HIS A 168 1.04 9.36 -14.96
N GLY A 169 0.89 8.03 -15.06
CA GLY A 169 1.63 7.20 -16.00
C GLY A 169 3.00 6.76 -15.51
N SER A 170 3.35 7.08 -14.27
CA SER A 170 4.55 6.57 -13.60
C SER A 170 4.35 5.12 -13.13
N VAL A 171 5.41 4.49 -12.63
CA VAL A 171 5.39 3.12 -12.12
C VAL A 171 6.10 3.01 -10.78
N PHE A 172 5.59 2.17 -9.91
CA PHE A 172 6.30 1.68 -8.73
C PHE A 172 7.08 0.42 -9.10
N VAL A 173 8.33 0.37 -8.68
CA VAL A 173 9.22 -0.78 -8.95
C VAL A 173 9.56 -1.48 -7.64
N PHE A 174 9.47 -2.80 -7.63
CA PHE A 174 9.78 -3.66 -6.48
C PHE A 174 10.65 -4.83 -6.93
N ARG A 175 11.59 -5.27 -6.09
CA ARG A 175 12.31 -6.52 -6.31
C ARG A 175 11.37 -7.71 -6.15
N SER A 176 11.45 -8.66 -7.07
CA SER A 176 10.73 -9.94 -6.94
C SER A 176 11.27 -10.79 -5.78
N LEU A 177 10.45 -11.73 -5.30
CA LEU A 177 10.84 -12.76 -4.33
C LEU A 177 11.85 -13.75 -4.90
#